data_a9001e91ec956a724f23958d3d071178
#
_entry.id   a9001e91ec956a724f23958d3d071178
#
_cell.length_a   1.000
_cell.length_b   1.000
_cell.length_c   1.000
_cell.angle_alpha   90.00
_cell.angle_beta   90.00
_cell.angle_gamma   90.00
#
_symmetry.space_group_name_H-M   'P 1'
#
loop_
_entity.id
_entity.type
_entity.pdbx_description
1 polymer ?
#
loop_
_entity_poly.entity_id
_entity_poly.type
_entity_poly.pdbx_seq_one_letter_code
_entity_poly.pdbx_strand_id
1 'polypeptide(L)' 'MKKNKLDRQVWRKNREKITFTLHPDIVSIIRGIAKEEDVPMSVVADEAMYAGLKKLGRMD' A
#
# COMPACT_ATOMS: atom_id res chain seq x y z
N MET A 1 -10.11 5.42 13.06
CA MET A 1 -9.78 5.37 12.60
C MET A 1 -9.28 5.51 12.05
N LYS A 2 -9.09 5.45 11.70
CA LYS A 2 -8.41 5.49 11.21
C LYS A 2 -8.10 6.18 10.47
N LYS A 3 -7.64 6.48 10.03
CA LYS A 3 -7.11 7.14 9.45
C LYS A 3 -7.05 7.17 8.22
N ASN A 4 -7.13 7.56 7.57
CA ASN A 4 -6.95 7.54 6.57
C ASN A 4 -6.39 8.13 5.80
N LYS A 5 -6.29 8.57 5.45
CA LYS A 5 -5.31 8.86 4.98
C LYS A 5 -5.30 8.82 3.53
N LEU A 6 -5.08 7.92 2.79
CA LEU A 6 -5.15 7.83 1.36
C LEU A 6 -6.58 7.61 0.92
N ASP A 7 -6.93 8.12 -0.24
CA ASP A 7 -8.23 7.91 -0.82
C ASP A 7 -8.24 6.57 -1.51
N ARG A 8 -8.61 5.55 -0.79
CA ARG A 8 -8.56 4.19 -1.29
C ARG A 8 -9.50 3.95 -2.46
N GLN A 9 -10.57 4.74 -2.54
CA GLN A 9 -11.51 4.57 -3.65
C GLN A 9 -10.89 4.97 -4.96
N VAL A 10 -10.13 6.05 -4.96
CA VAL A 10 -9.43 6.48 -6.16
C VAL A 10 -8.43 5.43 -6.59
N TRP A 11 -7.68 4.89 -5.65
CA TRP A 11 -6.71 3.86 -5.95
C TRP A 11 -7.36 2.64 -6.57
N ARG A 12 -8.49 2.22 -6.02
CA ARG A 12 -9.17 1.04 -6.52
C ARG A 12 -9.67 1.21 -7.94
N LYS A 13 -10.09 2.41 -8.28
CA LYS A 13 -10.70 2.65 -9.60
C LYS A 13 -9.73 2.48 -10.73
N ASN A 14 -8.48 2.82 -10.52
CA ASN A 14 -7.50 2.87 -11.60
C ASN A 14 -6.32 1.95 -11.37
N ARG A 15 -6.55 0.86 -10.70
CA ARG A 15 -5.45 -0.03 -10.36
C ARG A 15 -5.12 -0.96 -11.50
N GLU A 16 -3.84 -1.18 -11.69
CA GLU A 16 -3.33 -2.17 -12.62
C GLU A 16 -2.74 -3.31 -11.83
N LYS A 17 -2.76 -4.48 -12.42
CA LYS A 17 -2.23 -5.66 -11.76
C LYS A 17 -0.78 -5.83 -12.13
N ILE A 18 0.09 -5.82 -11.13
CA ILE A 18 1.53 -5.97 -11.31
C ILE A 18 2.02 -6.99 -10.29
N THR A 19 3.00 -7.78 -10.67
CA THR A 19 3.59 -8.76 -9.77
C THR A 19 5.02 -8.34 -9.45
N PHE A 20 5.35 -8.32 -8.16
CA PHE A 20 6.69 -7.99 -7.70
C PHE A 20 7.28 -9.14 -6.90
N THR A 21 8.59 -9.23 -6.94
CA THR A 21 9.33 -10.06 -6.01
C THR A 21 9.90 -9.12 -4.95
N LEU A 22 9.44 -9.26 -3.72
CA LEU A 22 9.80 -8.33 -2.66
C LEU A 22 10.62 -9.02 -1.58
N HIS A 23 11.38 -8.20 -0.86
CA HIS A 23 12.13 -8.69 0.28
C HIS A 23 11.17 -9.32 1.30
N PRO A 24 11.56 -10.47 1.87
CA PRO A 24 10.66 -11.18 2.80
C PRO A 24 10.20 -10.34 3.99
N ASP A 25 11.07 -9.47 4.49
CA ASP A 25 10.71 -8.63 5.63
C ASP A 25 9.62 -7.64 5.24
N ILE A 26 9.69 -7.12 4.03
CA ILE A 26 8.66 -6.19 3.54
C ILE A 26 7.34 -6.91 3.41
N VAL A 27 7.37 -8.11 2.84
CA VAL A 27 6.15 -8.91 2.69
C VAL A 27 5.52 -9.20 4.06
N SER A 28 6.36 -9.58 5.02
CA SER A 28 5.89 -9.91 6.35
C SER A 28 5.21 -8.71 7.03
N ILE A 29 5.82 -7.55 6.89
CA ILE A 29 5.27 -6.34 7.51
C ILE A 29 3.95 -5.95 6.85
N ILE A 30 3.90 -6.00 5.53
CA ILE A 30 2.67 -5.68 4.80
C ILE A 30 1.55 -6.63 5.19
N ARG A 31 1.88 -7.92 5.27
CA ARG A 31 0.89 -8.91 5.65
C ARG A 31 0.36 -8.66 7.06
N GLY A 32 1.26 -8.29 7.98
CA GLY A 32 0.87 -7.99 9.33
C GLY A 32 -0.07 -6.80 9.43
N ILE A 33 0.23 -5.74 8.69
CA ILE A 33 -0.61 -4.55 8.67
C ILE A 33 -1.98 -4.87 8.06
N ALA A 34 -1.97 -5.61 6.96
CA ALA A 34 -3.21 -5.96 6.29
C ALA A 34 -4.14 -6.74 7.23
N LYS A 35 -3.56 -7.66 7.97
CA LYS A 35 -4.33 -8.45 8.92
C LYS A 35 -4.84 -7.58 10.08
N GLU A 36 -3.99 -6.71 10.56
CA GLU A 36 -4.32 -5.84 11.68
C GLU A 36 -5.45 -4.88 11.33
N GLU A 37 -5.43 -4.35 10.13
CA GLU A 37 -6.44 -3.38 9.70
C GLU A 37 -7.58 -4.01 8.91
N ASP A 38 -7.50 -5.30 8.67
CA ASP A 38 -8.53 -6.03 7.96
C ASP A 38 -8.76 -5.48 6.56
N VAL A 39 -7.68 -5.29 5.83
CA VAL A 39 -7.72 -4.83 4.43
C VAL A 39 -6.87 -5.75 3.58
N PRO A 40 -7.09 -5.76 2.25
CA PRO A 40 -6.26 -6.57 1.37
C PRO A 40 -4.81 -6.09 1.40
N MET A 41 -3.87 -7.03 1.20
CA MET A 41 -2.46 -6.68 1.15
C MET A 41 -2.15 -5.68 0.05
N SER A 42 -2.87 -5.76 -1.06
CA SER A 42 -2.65 -4.84 -2.17
C SER A 42 -2.93 -3.39 -1.78
N VAL A 43 -3.90 -3.19 -0.89
CA VAL A 43 -4.21 -1.84 -0.40
C VAL A 43 -3.06 -1.32 0.45
N VAL A 44 -2.53 -2.16 1.33
CA VAL A 44 -1.41 -1.77 2.17
C VAL A 44 -0.20 -1.46 1.31
N ALA A 45 0.05 -2.30 0.29
CA ALA A 45 1.18 -2.09 -0.60
C ALA A 45 1.05 -0.78 -1.35
N ASP A 46 -0.15 -0.46 -1.84
CA ASP A 46 -0.37 0.81 -2.54
C ASP A 46 -0.04 1.99 -1.63
N GLU A 47 -0.50 1.93 -0.40
CA GLU A 47 -0.28 3.03 0.54
C GLU A 47 1.19 3.17 0.89
N ALA A 48 1.87 2.05 1.09
CA ALA A 48 3.29 2.07 1.42
C ALA A 48 4.11 2.61 0.26
N MET A 49 3.78 2.18 -0.95
CA MET A 49 4.49 2.65 -2.12
C MET A 49 4.23 4.12 -2.38
N TYR A 50 3.00 4.55 -2.20
CA TYR A 50 2.67 5.96 -2.36
C TYR A 50 3.49 6.81 -1.39
N ALA A 51 3.52 6.41 -0.12
CA ALA A 51 4.28 7.13 0.89
C ALA A 51 5.77 7.18 0.54
N GLY A 52 6.30 6.04 0.08
CA GLY A 52 7.69 5.97 -0.31
C GLY A 52 8.02 6.85 -1.50
N LEU A 53 7.17 6.80 -2.53
CA LEU A 53 7.38 7.60 -3.73
C LEU A 53 7.25 9.09 -3.43
N LYS A 54 6.34 9.43 -2.53
CA LYS A 54 6.17 10.81 -2.12
C LYS A 54 7.41 11.30 -1.39
N LYS A 55 7.97 10.46 -0.53
CA LYS A 55 9.18 10.80 0.20
C LYS A 55 10.36 10.98 -0.75
N LEU A 56 10.39 10.21 -1.83
CA LEU A 56 11.44 10.32 -2.83
C LEU A 56 11.24 11.52 -3.75
N GLY A 57 10.13 12.23 -3.61
CA GLY A 57 9.85 13.38 -4.45
C GLY A 57 9.37 13.02 -5.84
N ARG A 58 8.86 11.81 -6.02
CA ARG A 58 8.39 11.34 -7.33
C ARG A 58 6.89 11.42 -7.48
N MET A 59 6.17 11.68 -6.41
CA MET A 59 4.73 11.86 -6.42
C MET A 59 4.37 13.03 -5.52
N ASP A 60 3.28 13.65 -5.84
CA ASP A 60 2.77 14.74 -4.99
C ASP A 60 1.94 14.22 -3.84
#